data_77ff3ec00fff383679206bd4c7fdee47
#
_entry.id   77ff3ec00fff383679206bd4c7fdee47
#
_cell.length_a   1.000
_cell.length_b   1.000
_cell.length_c   1.000
_cell.angle_alpha   90.00
_cell.angle_beta   90.00
_cell.angle_gamma   90.00
#
_symmetry.space_group_name_H-M   'P 1'
#
loop_
_entity.id
_entity.type
_entity.pdbx_description
1 polymer ?
#
loop_
_entity_poly.entity_id
_entity_poly.type
_entity_poly.pdbx_seq_one_letter_code
_entity_poly.pdbx_strand_id
1 'polypeptide(L)'
;YDNPMVWIDTSDELSKEQFVGESFGRINKGEAELTLKTLQEYFMKIGKQRILDERIDVGVISPYRAQVQYLRSLIKKREFFKPYRSLISVNTVDGFQGQERDVILISLVRSNEEGQIGFLNDLRRMNVAITRARMKLIILGNVATLTRHPFYKKLWESLPHPLEKEDHE
;
A
#
# COMPACT_ATOMS: atom_id res chain seq x y z
N TYR A 1 -15.59 2.78 -0.33
CA TYR A 1 -15.01 1.80 -1.27
C TYR A 1 -15.35 2.07 -2.72
N ASP A 2 -16.27 2.99 -2.95
CA ASP A 2 -16.63 3.34 -4.33
C ASP A 2 -15.62 4.30 -4.96
N ASN A 3 -14.73 4.88 -4.17
CA ASN A 3 -13.71 5.78 -4.68
C ASN A 3 -12.57 4.99 -5.32
N PRO A 4 -12.17 5.34 -6.56
CA PRO A 4 -11.07 4.61 -7.22
C PRO A 4 -9.70 4.86 -6.60
N MET A 5 -9.54 5.93 -5.82
CA MET A 5 -8.28 6.25 -5.15
C MET A 5 -8.55 6.67 -3.72
N VAL A 6 -7.89 6.01 -2.77
CA VAL A 6 -7.98 6.37 -1.35
C VAL A 6 -6.60 6.28 -0.71
N TRP A 7 -6.41 7.06 0.35
CA TRP A 7 -5.20 6.98 1.18
C TRP A 7 -5.64 6.66 2.60
N ILE A 8 -5.14 5.57 3.15
CA ILE A 8 -5.40 5.16 4.52
C ILE A 8 -4.22 5.60 5.38
N ASP A 9 -4.50 6.41 6.39
CA ASP A 9 -3.48 6.94 7.30
C ASP A 9 -3.03 5.86 8.26
N THR A 10 -1.72 5.61 8.30
CA THR A 10 -1.12 4.63 9.20
C THR A 10 -0.37 5.29 10.37
N SER A 11 -0.70 6.54 10.71
CA SER A 11 -0.03 7.25 11.80
C SER A 11 -0.54 6.80 13.15
N ASP A 12 -0.24 5.55 13.52
CA ASP A 12 -0.51 5.03 14.85
C ASP A 12 0.78 4.42 15.42
N GLU A 13 0.74 4.04 16.71
CA GLU A 13 1.92 3.54 17.38
C GLU A 13 2.40 2.19 16.87
N LEU A 14 1.54 1.43 16.22
CA LEU A 14 1.87 0.09 15.75
C LEU A 14 2.53 0.12 14.36
N SER A 15 2.43 1.24 13.66
CA SER A 15 2.90 1.35 12.28
C SER A 15 4.17 2.20 12.18
N LYS A 16 5.19 1.86 12.96
CA LYS A 16 6.45 2.57 12.95
C LYS A 16 7.47 1.88 12.05
N GLU A 17 8.27 2.69 11.37
CA GLU A 17 9.33 2.14 10.55
C GLU A 17 10.44 1.55 11.41
N GLN A 18 11.09 0.49 10.90
CA GLN A 18 12.22 -0.15 11.54
C GLN A 18 13.34 -0.30 10.53
N PHE A 19 14.56 -0.19 11.01
CA PHE A 19 15.74 -0.40 10.20
C PHE A 19 16.04 -1.91 10.19
N VAL A 20 16.22 -2.49 9.01
CA VAL A 20 16.52 -3.93 8.90
C VAL A 20 17.75 -4.14 8.06
N GLY A 21 18.68 -4.96 8.56
CA GLY A 21 19.86 -5.36 7.83
C GLY A 21 20.90 -4.25 7.72
N GLU A 22 21.96 -4.57 7.00
CA GLU A 22 23.12 -3.68 6.86
C GLU A 22 22.98 -2.66 5.75
N SER A 23 22.00 -2.83 4.87
CA SER A 23 21.82 -1.96 3.71
C SER A 23 20.49 -1.24 3.82
N PHE A 24 20.46 -0.06 4.30
CA PHE A 24 19.37 0.94 4.20
C PHE A 24 17.94 0.39 4.10
N GLY A 25 17.72 -0.84 4.54
CA GLY A 25 16.39 -1.45 4.50
C GLY A 25 15.46 -0.84 5.53
N ARG A 26 14.23 -0.62 5.14
CA ARG A 26 13.17 -0.15 6.03
C ARG A 26 12.01 -1.10 5.97
N ILE A 27 11.40 -1.36 7.12
CA ILE A 27 10.21 -2.18 7.22
C ILE A 27 9.25 -1.50 8.19
N ASN A 28 7.98 -1.66 7.94
CA ASN A 28 6.94 -1.17 8.81
C ASN A 28 5.91 -2.28 8.98
N LYS A 29 6.07 -3.07 10.05
CA LYS A 29 5.26 -4.26 10.27
C LYS A 29 3.79 -3.95 10.47
N GLY A 30 3.49 -2.89 11.22
CA GLY A 30 2.11 -2.48 11.44
C GLY A 30 1.43 -2.07 10.15
N GLU A 31 2.14 -1.32 9.31
CA GLU A 31 1.61 -0.92 8.02
C GLU A 31 1.42 -2.11 7.08
N ALA A 32 2.35 -3.08 7.11
CA ALA A 32 2.22 -4.30 6.32
C ALA A 32 0.98 -5.09 6.72
N GLU A 33 0.75 -5.23 8.03
CA GLU A 33 -0.45 -5.90 8.53
C GLU A 33 -1.73 -5.18 8.07
N LEU A 34 -1.72 -3.87 8.15
CA LEU A 34 -2.87 -3.07 7.71
C LEU A 34 -3.09 -3.19 6.20
N THR A 35 -1.99 -3.25 5.43
CA THR A 35 -2.07 -3.45 3.99
C THR A 35 -2.81 -4.76 3.66
N LEU A 36 -2.42 -5.84 4.32
CA LEU A 36 -3.05 -7.14 4.06
C LEU A 36 -4.48 -7.21 4.61
N LYS A 37 -4.73 -6.58 5.74
CA LYS A 37 -6.09 -6.49 6.27
C LYS A 37 -6.99 -5.76 5.30
N THR A 38 -6.50 -4.65 4.75
CA THR A 38 -7.25 -3.87 3.77
C THR A 38 -7.54 -4.68 2.51
N LEU A 39 -6.53 -5.42 2.02
CA LEU A 39 -6.71 -6.26 0.85
C LEU A 39 -7.72 -7.38 1.13
N GLN A 40 -7.64 -7.99 2.30
CA GLN A 40 -8.59 -9.04 2.69
C GLN A 40 -10.01 -8.51 2.75
N GLU A 41 -10.22 -7.36 3.37
CA GLU A 41 -11.53 -6.74 3.45
C GLU A 41 -12.08 -6.39 2.07
N TYR A 42 -11.21 -5.90 1.19
CA TYR A 42 -11.60 -5.56 -0.17
C TYR A 42 -12.03 -6.82 -0.95
N PHE A 43 -11.26 -7.90 -0.82
CA PHE A 43 -11.61 -9.17 -1.46
C PHE A 43 -12.91 -9.73 -0.90
N MET A 44 -13.13 -9.62 0.40
CA MET A 44 -14.38 -10.08 1.00
C MET A 44 -15.57 -9.28 0.51
N LYS A 45 -15.38 -8.01 0.25
CA LYS A 45 -16.43 -7.15 -0.26
C LYS A 45 -16.80 -7.49 -1.71
N ILE A 46 -15.80 -7.74 -2.55
CA ILE A 46 -16.04 -8.14 -3.94
C ILE A 46 -16.63 -9.55 -4.00
N GLY A 47 -16.11 -10.46 -3.20
CA GLY A 47 -16.51 -11.86 -3.17
C GLY A 47 -15.59 -12.75 -3.99
N LYS A 48 -15.35 -13.95 -3.47
CA LYS A 48 -14.42 -14.92 -4.06
C LYS A 48 -14.81 -15.29 -5.49
N GLN A 49 -16.10 -15.55 -5.72
CA GLN A 49 -16.58 -15.97 -7.03
C GLN A 49 -16.22 -14.96 -8.11
N ARG A 50 -16.52 -13.69 -7.85
CA ARG A 50 -16.27 -12.64 -8.82
C ARG A 50 -14.77 -12.43 -9.06
N ILE A 51 -13.98 -12.47 -7.97
CA ILE A 51 -12.52 -12.27 -8.08
C ILE A 51 -11.93 -13.35 -9.00
N LEU A 52 -12.33 -14.60 -8.79
CA LEU A 52 -11.78 -15.70 -9.57
C LEU A 52 -12.31 -15.73 -11.00
N ASP A 53 -13.59 -15.47 -11.18
CA ASP A 53 -14.21 -15.47 -12.51
C ASP A 53 -13.68 -14.36 -13.40
N GLU A 54 -13.54 -13.16 -12.85
CA GLU A 54 -13.04 -12.00 -13.60
C GLU A 54 -11.53 -11.89 -13.56
N ARG A 55 -10.86 -12.76 -12.80
CA ARG A 55 -9.42 -12.76 -12.63
C ARG A 55 -8.89 -11.38 -12.22
N ILE A 56 -9.52 -10.81 -11.19
CA ILE A 56 -9.12 -9.51 -10.66
C ILE A 56 -7.72 -9.63 -10.08
N ASP A 57 -6.76 -8.97 -10.69
CA ASP A 57 -5.37 -9.07 -10.25
C ASP A 57 -4.99 -7.88 -9.38
N VAL A 58 -4.02 -8.12 -8.50
CA VAL A 58 -3.61 -7.16 -7.48
C VAL A 58 -2.10 -7.02 -7.49
N GLY A 59 -1.65 -5.77 -7.43
CA GLY A 59 -0.25 -5.48 -7.19
C GLY A 59 -0.09 -4.80 -5.84
N VAL A 60 0.83 -5.29 -5.03
CA VAL A 60 1.20 -4.64 -3.78
C VAL A 60 2.60 -4.10 -3.99
N ILE A 61 2.73 -2.78 -3.87
CA ILE A 61 3.98 -2.08 -4.17
C ILE A 61 4.53 -1.46 -2.90
N SER A 62 5.84 -1.59 -2.70
CA SER A 62 6.54 -0.82 -1.68
C SER A 62 7.87 -0.35 -2.25
N PRO A 63 8.31 0.88 -1.92
CA PRO A 63 9.63 1.36 -2.36
C PRO A 63 10.78 0.62 -1.69
N TYR A 64 10.52 -0.11 -0.61
CA TYR A 64 11.56 -0.78 0.17
C TYR A 64 11.50 -2.30 -0.03
N ARG A 65 12.60 -2.86 -0.53
CA ARG A 65 12.68 -4.30 -0.80
C ARG A 65 12.41 -5.15 0.45
N ALA A 66 12.88 -4.68 1.61
CA ALA A 66 12.64 -5.40 2.86
C ALA A 66 11.14 -5.51 3.16
N GLN A 67 10.38 -4.45 2.90
CA GLN A 67 8.94 -4.47 3.09
C GLN A 67 8.27 -5.41 2.09
N VAL A 68 8.75 -5.43 0.85
CA VAL A 68 8.24 -6.33 -0.18
C VAL A 68 8.39 -7.78 0.28
N GLN A 69 9.58 -8.14 0.78
CA GLN A 69 9.81 -9.51 1.23
C GLN A 69 8.97 -9.87 2.44
N TYR A 70 8.80 -8.93 3.36
CA TYR A 70 7.95 -9.15 4.52
C TYR A 70 6.48 -9.38 4.10
N LEU A 71 5.98 -8.55 3.20
CA LEU A 71 4.62 -8.70 2.67
C LEU A 71 4.45 -10.05 1.97
N ARG A 72 5.42 -10.45 1.16
CA ARG A 72 5.37 -11.76 0.49
C ARG A 72 5.28 -12.90 1.49
N SER A 73 6.07 -12.83 2.57
CA SER A 73 6.06 -13.89 3.57
C SER A 73 4.72 -13.97 4.30
N LEU A 74 4.10 -12.83 4.58
CA LEU A 74 2.80 -12.80 5.24
C LEU A 74 1.70 -13.37 4.36
N ILE A 75 1.70 -13.01 3.08
CA ILE A 75 0.70 -13.52 2.13
C ILE A 75 0.84 -15.04 2.00
N LYS A 76 2.07 -15.53 1.94
CA LYS A 76 2.33 -16.96 1.82
C LYS A 76 1.82 -17.74 3.03
N LYS A 77 1.87 -17.14 4.23
CA LYS A 77 1.48 -17.80 5.47
C LYS A 77 -0.01 -17.76 5.75
N ARG A 78 -0.75 -16.86 5.11
CA ARG A 78 -2.17 -16.66 5.43
C ARG A 78 -3.07 -17.49 4.54
N GLU A 79 -3.89 -18.31 5.19
CA GLU A 79 -4.83 -19.19 4.48
C GLU A 79 -5.82 -18.42 3.62
N PHE A 80 -6.23 -17.23 4.06
CA PHE A 80 -7.18 -16.44 3.30
C PHE A 80 -6.72 -16.20 1.86
N PHE A 81 -5.42 -15.95 1.67
CA PHE A 81 -4.89 -15.58 0.34
C PHE A 81 -4.58 -16.79 -0.54
N LYS A 82 -4.68 -17.99 0.01
CA LYS A 82 -4.32 -19.21 -0.73
C LYS A 82 -4.99 -19.31 -2.11
N PRO A 83 -6.32 -19.12 -2.23
CA PRO A 83 -6.95 -19.22 -3.55
C PRO A 83 -6.61 -18.08 -4.50
N TYR A 84 -6.01 -16.99 -4.00
CA TYR A 84 -5.74 -15.80 -4.79
C TYR A 84 -4.27 -15.59 -5.10
N ARG A 85 -3.39 -16.52 -4.71
CA ARG A 85 -1.93 -16.29 -4.82
C ARG A 85 -1.47 -16.01 -6.23
N SER A 86 -2.08 -16.64 -7.23
CA SER A 86 -1.72 -16.39 -8.63
C SER A 86 -2.18 -15.02 -9.13
N LEU A 87 -3.08 -14.36 -8.40
CA LEU A 87 -3.60 -13.04 -8.76
C LEU A 87 -2.90 -11.91 -8.02
N ILE A 88 -2.08 -12.21 -7.01
CA ILE A 88 -1.41 -11.20 -6.19
C ILE A 88 0.08 -11.17 -6.50
N SER A 89 0.57 -10.02 -6.92
CA SER A 89 2.00 -9.77 -7.14
C SER A 89 2.48 -8.74 -6.12
N VAL A 90 3.66 -8.97 -5.53
CA VAL A 90 4.26 -8.02 -4.59
C VAL A 90 5.65 -7.69 -5.09
N ASN A 91 5.94 -6.42 -5.28
CA ASN A 91 7.26 -6.01 -5.78
C ASN A 91 7.52 -4.53 -5.47
N THR A 92 8.73 -4.09 -5.77
CA THR A 92 9.07 -2.67 -5.76
C THR A 92 8.45 -1.99 -6.98
N VAL A 93 8.52 -0.66 -7.01
CA VAL A 93 7.97 0.11 -8.13
C VAL A 93 8.56 -0.35 -9.46
N ASP A 94 9.88 -0.59 -9.49
CA ASP A 94 10.56 -1.00 -10.72
C ASP A 94 10.04 -2.34 -11.25
N GLY A 95 9.60 -3.23 -10.36
CA GLY A 95 9.03 -4.51 -10.75
C GLY A 95 7.69 -4.41 -11.45
N PHE A 96 7.04 -3.26 -11.35
CA PHE A 96 5.76 -3.01 -12.03
C PHE A 96 5.90 -2.06 -13.21
N GLN A 97 7.11 -1.69 -13.57
CA GLN A 97 7.31 -0.79 -14.69
C GLN A 97 6.75 -1.41 -15.98
N GLY A 98 5.89 -0.65 -16.66
CA GLY A 98 5.24 -1.14 -17.87
C GLY A 98 4.12 -2.15 -17.64
N GLN A 99 3.75 -2.40 -16.38
CA GLN A 99 2.70 -3.37 -16.03
C GLN A 99 1.62 -2.71 -15.21
N GLU A 100 0.38 -3.04 -15.51
CA GLU A 100 -0.77 -2.57 -14.75
C GLU A 100 -1.46 -3.72 -14.05
N ARG A 101 -2.24 -3.40 -13.00
CA ARG A 101 -3.08 -4.35 -12.28
C ARG A 101 -4.44 -3.70 -12.03
N ASP A 102 -5.45 -4.53 -11.81
CA ASP A 102 -6.78 -4.01 -11.50
C ASP A 102 -6.77 -3.22 -10.19
N VAL A 103 -6.11 -3.76 -9.19
CA VAL A 103 -6.02 -3.14 -7.86
C VAL A 103 -4.55 -2.97 -7.48
N ILE A 104 -4.18 -1.79 -7.04
CA ILE A 104 -2.83 -1.51 -6.54
C ILE A 104 -2.93 -1.02 -5.10
N LEU A 105 -2.14 -1.64 -4.23
CA LEU A 105 -1.93 -1.14 -2.87
C LEU A 105 -0.47 -0.72 -2.76
N ILE A 106 -0.24 0.48 -2.22
CA ILE A 106 1.13 1.00 -2.05
C ILE A 106 1.39 1.17 -0.57
N SER A 107 2.40 0.46 -0.05
CA SER A 107 2.84 0.58 1.33
C SER A 107 4.08 1.45 1.37
N LEU A 108 3.97 2.65 1.94
CA LEU A 108 5.00 3.68 1.87
C LEU A 108 6.06 3.56 2.97
N VAL A 109 5.78 2.81 4.03
CA VAL A 109 6.72 2.43 5.08
C VAL A 109 7.16 3.57 5.99
N ARG A 110 7.63 4.70 5.46
CA ARG A 110 8.28 5.74 6.25
C ARG A 110 7.34 6.33 7.29
N SER A 111 7.77 6.26 8.54
CA SER A 111 7.02 6.73 9.69
C SER A 111 8.02 7.17 10.75
N ASN A 112 8.23 8.47 10.91
CA ASN A 112 9.18 9.03 11.85
C ASN A 112 8.79 10.47 12.21
N GLU A 113 9.32 10.97 13.31
CA GLU A 113 8.98 12.29 13.79
C GLU A 113 9.67 13.41 13.00
N GLU A 114 10.76 13.09 12.33
CA GLU A 114 11.56 14.07 11.59
C GLU A 114 11.01 14.38 10.20
N GLY A 115 10.01 13.63 9.75
CA GLY A 115 9.46 13.81 8.41
C GLY A 115 10.40 13.37 7.30
N GLN A 116 11.30 12.45 7.60
CA GLN A 116 12.25 11.94 6.61
C GLN A 116 11.58 10.86 5.76
N ILE A 117 11.63 11.01 4.46
CA ILE A 117 10.92 10.12 3.53
C ILE A 117 11.85 9.28 2.66
N GLY A 118 13.16 9.52 2.66
CA GLY A 118 14.13 8.69 1.94
C GLY A 118 13.78 8.48 0.47
N PHE A 119 13.63 7.23 0.05
CA PHE A 119 13.34 6.88 -1.35
C PHE A 119 12.02 7.48 -1.87
N LEU A 120 11.12 7.86 -0.97
CA LEU A 120 9.84 8.45 -1.37
C LEU A 120 10.02 9.85 -1.97
N ASN A 121 11.21 10.43 -1.85
CA ASN A 121 11.52 11.71 -2.47
C ASN A 121 11.70 11.57 -4.00
N ASP A 122 11.83 10.36 -4.51
CA ASP A 122 11.86 10.11 -5.94
C ASP A 122 10.41 10.16 -6.48
N LEU A 123 9.98 11.35 -6.81
CA LEU A 123 8.59 11.59 -7.22
C LEU A 123 8.25 10.96 -8.56
N ARG A 124 9.25 10.76 -9.41
CA ARG A 124 9.05 10.11 -10.70
C ARG A 124 8.60 8.67 -10.49
N ARG A 125 9.27 7.95 -9.58
CA ARG A 125 8.88 6.59 -9.23
C ARG A 125 7.49 6.54 -8.60
N MET A 126 7.19 7.50 -7.74
CA MET A 126 5.88 7.55 -7.11
C MET A 126 4.77 7.78 -8.15
N ASN A 127 5.02 8.61 -9.14
CA ASN A 127 4.05 8.81 -10.22
C ASN A 127 3.83 7.52 -11.01
N VAL A 128 4.89 6.74 -11.25
CA VAL A 128 4.74 5.45 -11.92
C VAL A 128 3.85 4.53 -11.08
N ALA A 129 4.15 4.42 -9.78
CA ALA A 129 3.37 3.55 -8.89
C ALA A 129 1.89 3.93 -8.87
N ILE A 130 1.60 5.22 -8.75
CA ILE A 130 0.23 5.73 -8.67
C ILE A 130 -0.57 5.42 -9.93
N THR A 131 0.09 5.34 -11.07
CA THR A 131 -0.58 5.12 -12.35
C THR A 131 -0.68 3.65 -12.76
N ARG A 132 -0.31 2.71 -11.88
CA ARG A 132 -0.38 1.28 -12.23
C ARG A 132 -1.76 0.66 -12.04
N ALA A 133 -2.69 1.33 -11.37
CA ALA A 133 -4.01 0.79 -11.06
C ALA A 133 -5.01 1.05 -12.18
N ARG A 134 -5.69 0.00 -12.66
CA ARG A 134 -6.76 0.16 -13.63
C ARG A 134 -8.11 0.49 -12.97
N MET A 135 -8.37 -0.07 -11.79
CA MET A 135 -9.66 0.06 -11.13
C MET A 135 -9.59 0.74 -9.77
N LYS A 136 -8.63 0.35 -8.94
CA LYS A 136 -8.57 0.81 -7.55
C LYS A 136 -7.15 1.01 -7.09
N LEU A 137 -6.87 2.18 -6.52
CA LEU A 137 -5.59 2.49 -5.91
C LEU A 137 -5.80 2.77 -4.42
N ILE A 138 -5.08 2.05 -3.57
CA ILE A 138 -5.11 2.25 -2.12
C ILE A 138 -3.69 2.56 -1.67
N ILE A 139 -3.50 3.74 -1.09
CA ILE A 139 -2.21 4.15 -0.54
C ILE A 139 -2.26 4.00 0.97
N LEU A 140 -1.24 3.38 1.54
CA LEU A 140 -1.11 3.24 2.99
C LEU A 140 0.18 3.92 3.42
N GLY A 141 0.06 4.91 4.27
CA GLY A 141 1.22 5.67 4.71
C GLY A 141 0.90 6.61 5.86
N ASN A 142 1.94 6.97 6.60
CA ASN A 142 1.82 7.86 7.75
C ASN A 142 1.68 9.30 7.27
N VAL A 143 0.46 9.83 7.40
CA VAL A 143 0.15 11.19 6.94
C VAL A 143 1.03 12.22 7.64
N ALA A 144 1.25 12.07 8.96
CA ALA A 144 2.04 13.04 9.72
C ALA A 144 3.48 13.12 9.22
N THR A 145 4.07 11.99 8.81
CA THR A 145 5.42 11.96 8.28
C THR A 145 5.48 12.47 6.85
N LEU A 146 4.60 11.97 6.01
CA LEU A 146 4.69 12.18 4.56
C LEU A 146 4.21 13.55 4.11
N THR A 147 3.22 14.11 4.79
CA THR A 147 2.65 15.40 4.36
C THR A 147 3.53 16.59 4.68
N ARG A 148 4.66 16.38 5.33
CA ARG A 148 5.68 17.43 5.44
C ARG A 148 6.31 17.73 4.08
N HIS A 149 6.22 16.78 3.15
CA HIS A 149 6.67 16.98 1.78
C HIS A 149 5.50 17.50 0.95
N PRO A 150 5.68 18.59 0.18
CA PRO A 150 4.57 19.22 -0.55
C PRO A 150 3.82 18.28 -1.51
N PHE A 151 4.52 17.37 -2.17
CA PHE A 151 3.91 16.42 -3.06
C PHE A 151 2.87 15.55 -2.35
N TYR A 152 3.27 14.97 -1.20
CA TYR A 152 2.39 14.08 -0.44
C TYR A 152 1.27 14.83 0.26
N LYS A 153 1.54 16.06 0.69
CA LYS A 153 0.51 16.89 1.29
C LYS A 153 -0.60 17.17 0.27
N LYS A 154 -0.21 17.55 -0.94
CA LYS A 154 -1.16 17.82 -2.00
C LYS A 154 -1.94 16.58 -2.39
N LEU A 155 -1.27 15.45 -2.46
CA LEU A 155 -1.90 14.17 -2.77
C LEU A 155 -2.94 13.81 -1.70
N TRP A 156 -2.57 13.92 -0.42
CA TRP A 156 -3.49 13.63 0.68
C TRP A 156 -4.71 14.52 0.64
N GLU A 157 -4.53 15.81 0.41
CA GLU A 157 -5.62 16.76 0.38
C GLU A 157 -6.59 16.53 -0.79
N SER A 158 -6.10 15.90 -1.86
CA SER A 158 -6.92 15.65 -3.04
C SER A 158 -7.70 14.34 -2.99
N LEU A 159 -7.45 13.48 -2.00
CA LEU A 159 -8.03 12.14 -1.94
C LEU A 159 -9.04 12.01 -0.81
N PRO A 160 -10.05 11.12 -0.97
CA PRO A 160 -10.98 10.83 0.11
C PRO A 160 -10.27 10.15 1.29
N HIS A 161 -10.74 10.45 2.51
CA HIS A 161 -10.19 9.89 3.74
C HIS A 161 -11.25 9.01 4.39
N PRO A 162 -11.16 7.68 4.27
CA PRO A 162 -12.20 6.79 4.78
C PRO A 162 -12.54 6.98 6.25
N LEU A 163 -11.55 7.34 7.07
CA LEU A 163 -11.78 7.52 8.52
C LEU A 163 -12.56 8.77 8.85
N GLU A 164 -12.49 9.81 8.03
CA GLU A 164 -13.24 11.04 8.26
C GLU A 164 -14.73 10.85 8.08
N LYS A 165 -15.15 9.89 7.29
CA LYS A 165 -16.56 9.62 7.08
C LYS A 165 -17.21 8.98 8.29
N GLU A 166 -16.45 8.28 9.11
CA GLU A 166 -16.97 7.66 10.33
C GLU A 166 -17.16 8.68 11.44
N ASP A 167 -16.35 9.72 11.43
CA ASP A 167 -16.41 10.76 12.48
C ASP A 167 -17.62 11.68 12.33
N HIS A 168 -18.32 11.63 11.22
CA HIS A 168 -19.48 12.48 10.97
C HIS A 168 -20.81 11.82 11.31
N GLU A 169 -20.75 10.61 11.77
CA GLU A 169 -21.93 9.89 12.24
C GLU A 169 -22.09 10.01 13.75
#